data_ca906d0147fe24fc5afb4535d8197999
#
_entry.id   ca906d0147fe24fc5afb4535d8197999
#
_cell.length_a   1.000
_cell.length_b   1.000
_cell.length_c   1.000
_cell.angle_alpha   90.00
_cell.angle_beta   90.00
_cell.angle_gamma   90.00
#
_symmetry.space_group_name_H-M   'P 1'
#
loop_
_entity.id
_entity.type
_entity.pdbx_description
1 polymer ?
#
loop_
_entity_poly.entity_id
_entity_poly.type
_entity_poly.pdbx_seq_one_letter_code
_entity_poly.pdbx_strand_id
1 'polypeptide(L)'
;HFSDDTQMTLYTVDGLVEALEWANDGLAADEIACLWLAYLRWLATQDVAVASSAPVPQPRWIDAQEVLRHRRAPGNACLSGLATGEMGTVARPVNADSKGCGTVMRSAPFGLIPHISREAVYKLSSDAASLTHGHPSARLSAAAFSLLIHNIVAGSDIRTSAIEALSYVNGVPTKAPELAERLEAALQLSLQPAPLDPEGLTTALGEGWVAEEALAVGLYAVLATSGGTSAEHFRNAISLAINHSGDSDSTGSIAGNNLGAYYGEGGLASGWVE
;
A
#
# COMPACT_ATOMS: atom_id res chain seq x y z
N HIS A 1 -5.66 12.46 13.48
CA HIS A 1 -5.18 13.06 12.23
C HIS A 1 -4.73 11.95 11.31
N PHE A 2 -5.10 12.01 10.03
CA PHE A 2 -4.72 11.03 9.02
C PHE A 2 -3.49 11.51 8.27
N SER A 3 -2.49 10.62 8.04
CA SER A 3 -1.37 10.87 7.13
C SER A 3 -1.80 10.71 5.66
N ASP A 4 -0.90 11.00 4.74
CA ASP A 4 -1.13 10.78 3.31
C ASP A 4 -1.33 9.29 2.97
N ASP A 5 -0.79 8.35 3.77
CA ASP A 5 -1.05 6.92 3.65
C ASP A 5 -2.55 6.62 3.67
N THR A 6 -3.26 7.09 4.70
CA THR A 6 -4.71 6.91 4.81
C THR A 6 -5.45 7.66 3.70
N GLN A 7 -5.05 8.92 3.43
CA GLN A 7 -5.67 9.71 2.37
C GLN A 7 -5.57 9.01 1.02
N MET A 8 -4.36 8.63 0.60
CA MET A 8 -4.16 7.98 -0.69
C MET A 8 -4.78 6.58 -0.76
N THR A 9 -4.84 5.84 0.34
CA THR A 9 -5.58 4.56 0.41
C THR A 9 -7.06 4.78 0.11
N LEU A 10 -7.69 5.79 0.73
CA LEU A 10 -9.10 6.12 0.49
C LEU A 10 -9.35 6.60 -0.95
N TYR A 11 -8.44 7.41 -1.52
CA TYR A 11 -8.53 7.80 -2.93
C TYR A 11 -8.26 6.63 -3.89
N THR A 12 -7.46 5.64 -3.50
CA THR A 12 -7.34 4.37 -4.24
C THR A 12 -8.66 3.62 -4.25
N VAL A 13 -9.32 3.50 -3.09
CA VAL A 13 -10.66 2.90 -2.99
C VAL A 13 -11.65 3.65 -3.88
N ASP A 14 -11.69 4.98 -3.83
CA ASP A 14 -12.62 5.79 -4.63
C ASP A 14 -12.41 5.59 -6.14
N GLY A 15 -11.15 5.56 -6.61
CA GLY A 15 -10.84 5.29 -8.02
C GLY A 15 -11.23 3.88 -8.47
N LEU A 16 -11.04 2.86 -7.60
CA LEU A 16 -11.49 1.49 -7.87
C LEU A 16 -13.02 1.38 -7.89
N VAL A 17 -13.70 2.06 -6.95
CA VAL A 17 -15.18 2.11 -6.93
C VAL A 17 -15.70 2.76 -8.20
N GLU A 18 -15.10 3.86 -8.66
CA GLU A 18 -15.47 4.50 -9.94
C GLU A 18 -15.37 3.53 -11.12
N ALA A 19 -14.26 2.78 -11.22
CA ALA A 19 -14.09 1.78 -12.27
C ALA A 19 -15.13 0.66 -12.18
N LEU A 20 -15.47 0.20 -10.98
CA LEU A 20 -16.50 -0.82 -10.76
C LEU A 20 -17.91 -0.30 -11.06
N GLU A 21 -18.22 0.95 -10.76
CA GLU A 21 -19.49 1.60 -11.13
C GLU A 21 -19.66 1.59 -12.65
N TRP A 22 -18.64 2.02 -13.42
CA TRP A 22 -18.67 1.95 -14.89
C TRP A 22 -18.89 0.53 -15.41
N ALA A 23 -18.19 -0.45 -14.82
CA ALA A 23 -18.34 -1.86 -15.21
C ALA A 23 -19.76 -2.39 -14.91
N ASN A 24 -20.36 -2.02 -13.78
CA ASN A 24 -21.74 -2.38 -13.43
C ASN A 24 -22.78 -1.76 -14.39
N ASP A 25 -22.48 -0.58 -14.93
CA ASP A 25 -23.31 0.07 -15.95
C ASP A 25 -23.08 -0.51 -17.36
N GLY A 26 -22.26 -1.56 -17.49
CA GLY A 26 -21.95 -2.23 -18.75
C GLY A 26 -20.97 -1.46 -19.64
N LEU A 27 -20.24 -0.50 -19.08
CA LEU A 27 -19.24 0.30 -19.78
C LEU A 27 -17.84 -0.20 -19.47
N ALA A 28 -16.97 -0.23 -20.49
CA ALA A 28 -15.55 -0.52 -20.26
C ALA A 28 -14.91 0.68 -19.56
N ALA A 29 -14.28 0.43 -18.40
CA ALA A 29 -13.47 1.41 -17.68
C ALA A 29 -11.99 1.12 -17.86
N ASP A 30 -11.18 2.18 -17.89
CA ASP A 30 -9.74 2.08 -17.66
C ASP A 30 -9.48 2.32 -16.18
N GLU A 31 -9.22 1.25 -15.44
CA GLU A 31 -9.02 1.29 -13.99
C GLU A 31 -7.85 2.21 -13.62
N ILE A 32 -6.79 2.22 -14.42
CA ILE A 32 -5.62 3.08 -14.18
C ILE A 32 -5.97 4.55 -14.41
N ALA A 33 -6.78 4.86 -15.40
CA ALA A 33 -7.27 6.22 -15.61
C ALA A 33 -8.16 6.69 -14.45
N CYS A 34 -9.08 5.85 -13.94
CA CYS A 34 -9.91 6.16 -12.78
C CYS A 34 -9.03 6.43 -11.54
N LEU A 35 -8.03 5.60 -11.29
CA LEU A 35 -7.06 5.79 -10.19
C LEU A 35 -6.25 7.07 -10.36
N TRP A 36 -5.76 7.36 -11.56
CA TRP A 36 -5.03 8.58 -11.84
C TRP A 36 -5.87 9.83 -11.57
N LEU A 37 -7.12 9.84 -12.03
CA LEU A 37 -8.06 10.94 -11.77
C LEU A 37 -8.36 11.08 -10.28
N ALA A 38 -8.52 9.97 -9.54
CA ALA A 38 -8.65 9.99 -8.09
C ALA A 38 -7.42 10.62 -7.40
N TYR A 39 -6.22 10.26 -7.83
CA TYR A 39 -4.99 10.84 -7.28
C TYR A 39 -4.79 12.31 -7.65
N LEU A 40 -5.27 12.75 -8.81
CA LEU A 40 -5.30 14.20 -9.13
C LEU A 40 -6.26 14.97 -8.20
N ARG A 41 -7.40 14.37 -7.81
CA ARG A 41 -8.29 14.95 -6.80
C ARG A 41 -7.61 15.03 -5.42
N TRP A 42 -6.89 13.96 -5.03
CA TRP A 42 -6.07 14.00 -3.82
C TRP A 42 -4.99 15.11 -3.89
N LEU A 43 -4.28 15.23 -5.01
CA LEU A 43 -3.25 16.26 -5.19
C LEU A 43 -3.80 17.68 -4.98
N ALA A 44 -5.03 17.94 -5.42
CA ALA A 44 -5.69 19.21 -5.21
C ALA A 44 -5.93 19.53 -3.72
N THR A 45 -6.04 18.51 -2.85
CA THR A 45 -6.15 18.71 -1.40
C THR A 45 -4.81 19.05 -0.73
N GLN A 46 -3.70 18.91 -1.47
CA GLN A 46 -2.34 19.16 -0.97
C GLN A 46 -1.80 20.56 -1.36
N ASP A 47 -2.64 21.41 -1.96
CA ASP A 47 -2.27 22.75 -2.46
C ASP A 47 -1.09 22.71 -3.45
N VAL A 48 -1.01 21.67 -4.28
CA VAL A 48 0.00 21.51 -5.31
C VAL A 48 -0.62 21.74 -6.68
N ALA A 49 -0.02 22.64 -7.46
CA ALA A 49 -0.46 22.91 -8.82
C ALA A 49 -0.11 21.72 -9.74
N VAL A 50 -1.06 21.34 -10.57
CA VAL A 50 -0.86 20.36 -11.65
C VAL A 50 -0.61 21.08 -12.96
N ALA A 51 0.12 20.45 -13.89
CA ALA A 51 0.35 21.00 -15.23
C ALA A 51 -0.98 21.30 -15.94
N SER A 52 -1.05 22.40 -16.67
CA SER A 52 -2.28 22.88 -17.35
C SER A 52 -2.81 21.91 -18.42
N SER A 53 -2.00 20.95 -18.85
CA SER A 53 -2.39 19.88 -19.78
C SER A 53 -3.13 18.73 -19.11
N ALA A 54 -3.14 18.66 -17.78
CA ALA A 54 -3.83 17.59 -17.05
C ALA A 54 -5.36 17.74 -17.19
N PRO A 55 -6.09 16.63 -17.23
CA PRO A 55 -7.54 16.69 -17.16
C PRO A 55 -8.01 17.22 -15.80
N VAL A 56 -9.17 17.86 -15.80
CA VAL A 56 -9.85 18.28 -14.57
C VAL A 56 -10.82 17.15 -14.19
N PRO A 57 -10.53 16.36 -13.13
CA PRO A 57 -11.40 15.26 -12.74
C PRO A 57 -12.74 15.77 -12.20
N GLN A 58 -13.80 15.03 -12.43
CA GLN A 58 -15.10 15.33 -11.84
C GLN A 58 -15.03 15.07 -10.32
N PRO A 59 -15.62 15.97 -9.50
CA PRO A 59 -15.63 15.77 -8.06
C PRO A 59 -16.50 14.57 -7.68
N ARG A 60 -16.10 13.86 -6.64
CA ARG A 60 -16.82 12.74 -6.05
C ARG A 60 -17.09 12.99 -4.57
N TRP A 61 -17.88 12.12 -3.94
CA TRP A 61 -18.27 12.26 -2.53
C TRP A 61 -17.07 12.44 -1.58
N ILE A 62 -15.98 11.73 -1.83
CA ILE A 62 -14.75 11.79 -1.02
C ILE A 62 -14.16 13.21 -0.96
N ASP A 63 -14.27 13.96 -2.04
CA ASP A 63 -13.68 15.31 -2.15
C ASP A 63 -14.38 16.34 -1.25
N ALA A 64 -15.59 16.04 -0.78
CA ALA A 64 -16.33 16.87 0.17
C ALA A 64 -15.92 16.64 1.64
N GLN A 65 -15.08 15.63 1.92
CA GLN A 65 -14.70 15.27 3.28
C GLN A 65 -13.56 16.18 3.79
N GLU A 66 -13.89 17.16 4.62
CA GLU A 66 -12.91 18.14 5.14
C GLU A 66 -11.74 17.50 5.87
N VAL A 67 -11.96 16.35 6.54
CA VAL A 67 -10.92 15.62 7.28
C VAL A 67 -9.78 15.15 6.37
N LEU A 68 -10.00 15.01 5.07
CA LEU A 68 -9.03 14.59 4.07
C LEU A 68 -8.31 15.77 3.38
N ARG A 69 -8.70 17.02 3.70
CA ARG A 69 -8.13 18.24 3.07
C ARG A 69 -6.95 18.82 3.82
N HIS A 70 -6.25 18.02 4.60
CA HIS A 70 -5.10 18.46 5.36
C HIS A 70 -3.81 17.87 4.80
N ARG A 71 -2.82 18.71 4.57
CA ARG A 71 -1.48 18.25 4.21
C ARG A 71 -0.83 17.58 5.42
N ARG A 72 -0.48 16.29 5.28
CA ARG A 72 0.08 15.44 6.33
C ARG A 72 1.27 14.65 5.78
N ALA A 73 2.43 15.29 5.73
CA ALA A 73 3.70 14.73 5.30
C ALA A 73 3.70 13.96 3.95
N PRO A 74 3.01 14.47 2.89
CA PRO A 74 2.86 13.71 1.65
C PRO A 74 4.21 13.42 1.00
N GLY A 75 4.36 12.20 0.50
CA GLY A 75 5.58 11.74 -0.16
C GLY A 75 5.91 12.56 -1.42
N ASN A 76 7.17 13.00 -1.53
CA ASN A 76 7.62 13.85 -2.64
C ASN A 76 7.37 13.24 -4.02
N ALA A 77 7.56 11.92 -4.18
CA ALA A 77 7.32 11.26 -5.46
C ALA A 77 5.83 11.20 -5.83
N CYS A 78 4.92 11.08 -4.84
CA CYS A 78 3.48 11.18 -5.06
C CYS A 78 3.13 12.58 -5.59
N LEU A 79 3.60 13.63 -4.90
CA LEU A 79 3.33 15.01 -5.31
C LEU A 79 3.92 15.33 -6.69
N SER A 80 5.22 15.11 -6.87
CA SER A 80 5.92 15.47 -8.11
C SER A 80 5.43 14.67 -9.32
N GLY A 81 5.16 13.37 -9.14
CA GLY A 81 4.66 12.52 -10.22
C GLY A 81 3.30 12.98 -10.73
N LEU A 82 2.36 13.24 -9.81
CA LEU A 82 1.02 13.71 -10.18
C LEU A 82 1.01 15.16 -10.69
N ALA A 83 1.91 16.01 -10.19
CA ALA A 83 2.03 17.40 -10.63
C ALA A 83 2.44 17.55 -12.11
N THR A 84 3.08 16.51 -12.69
CA THR A 84 3.39 16.49 -14.13
C THR A 84 2.14 16.56 -15.02
N GLY A 85 0.98 16.14 -14.50
CA GLY A 85 -0.24 15.99 -15.28
C GLY A 85 -0.16 14.90 -16.34
N GLU A 86 0.83 14.02 -16.27
CA GLU A 86 0.98 12.86 -17.14
C GLU A 86 0.54 11.59 -16.41
N MET A 87 -0.20 10.75 -17.11
CA MET A 87 -0.53 9.41 -16.63
C MET A 87 0.67 8.47 -16.89
N GLY A 88 1.43 8.18 -15.84
CA GLY A 88 2.55 7.25 -15.91
C GLY A 88 2.08 5.84 -16.26
N THR A 89 2.91 5.10 -17.00
CA THR A 89 2.68 3.69 -17.35
C THR A 89 3.93 2.87 -17.04
N VAL A 90 3.82 1.55 -17.02
CA VAL A 90 4.98 0.66 -16.81
C VAL A 90 6.09 0.90 -17.83
N ALA A 91 5.72 1.18 -19.09
CA ALA A 91 6.70 1.46 -20.16
C ALA A 91 7.29 2.87 -20.08
N ARG A 92 6.54 3.82 -19.51
CA ARG A 92 6.92 5.22 -19.35
C ARG A 92 6.42 5.72 -18.00
N PRO A 93 7.03 5.29 -16.89
CA PRO A 93 6.60 5.72 -15.57
C PRO A 93 7.02 7.16 -15.32
N VAL A 94 6.24 7.87 -14.50
CA VAL A 94 6.72 9.09 -13.88
C VAL A 94 7.70 8.75 -12.75
N ASN A 95 8.68 9.61 -12.48
CA ASN A 95 9.72 9.36 -11.45
C ASN A 95 10.37 7.97 -11.59
N ALA A 96 10.96 7.68 -12.75
CA ALA A 96 11.47 6.36 -13.14
C ALA A 96 12.36 5.67 -12.08
N ASP A 97 13.14 6.44 -11.33
CA ASP A 97 14.10 5.95 -10.34
C ASP A 97 13.55 5.97 -8.90
N SER A 98 12.32 6.46 -8.69
CA SER A 98 11.74 6.54 -7.36
C SER A 98 11.33 5.16 -6.86
N LYS A 99 11.85 4.76 -5.69
CA LYS A 99 11.49 3.53 -5.00
C LYS A 99 10.89 3.75 -3.60
N GLY A 100 10.37 4.96 -3.34
CA GLY A 100 9.74 5.31 -2.08
C GLY A 100 8.53 4.44 -1.71
N CYS A 101 8.19 4.42 -0.42
CA CYS A 101 7.08 3.65 0.17
C CYS A 101 5.68 4.10 -0.28
N GLY A 102 5.56 5.27 -0.91
CA GLY A 102 4.28 5.86 -1.33
C GLY A 102 3.44 5.03 -2.31
N THR A 103 3.97 3.94 -2.85
CA THR A 103 3.20 2.97 -3.63
C THR A 103 2.58 1.89 -2.77
N VAL A 104 3.37 1.31 -1.87
CA VAL A 104 2.97 0.16 -1.06
C VAL A 104 1.95 0.54 0.02
N MET A 105 2.13 1.72 0.66
CA MET A 105 1.25 2.20 1.73
C MET A 105 -0.24 2.25 1.33
N ARG A 106 -0.53 2.47 0.05
CA ARG A 106 -1.90 2.64 -0.48
C ARG A 106 -2.40 1.46 -1.33
N SER A 107 -1.65 0.36 -1.41
CA SER A 107 -1.92 -0.71 -2.38
C SER A 107 -2.82 -1.84 -1.86
N ALA A 108 -3.11 -1.90 -0.56
CA ALA A 108 -4.00 -2.91 0.01
C ALA A 108 -5.37 -3.03 -0.69
N PRO A 109 -6.05 -1.93 -1.11
CA PRO A 109 -7.36 -2.02 -1.74
C PRO A 109 -7.43 -2.87 -3.00
N PHE A 110 -6.33 -3.02 -3.76
CA PHE A 110 -6.32 -3.89 -4.94
C PHE A 110 -6.57 -5.36 -4.58
N GLY A 111 -6.08 -5.79 -3.42
CA GLY A 111 -6.32 -7.14 -2.91
C GLY A 111 -7.75 -7.41 -2.45
N LEU A 112 -8.56 -6.36 -2.25
CA LEU A 112 -9.95 -6.46 -1.80
C LEU A 112 -10.96 -6.54 -2.96
N ILE A 113 -10.53 -6.39 -4.22
CA ILE A 113 -11.42 -6.44 -5.39
C ILE A 113 -12.03 -7.84 -5.49
N PRO A 114 -13.39 -7.96 -5.49
CA PRO A 114 -14.03 -9.25 -5.54
C PRO A 114 -13.86 -9.93 -6.91
N HIS A 115 -13.74 -11.25 -6.91
CA HIS A 115 -13.69 -12.09 -8.12
C HIS A 115 -12.56 -11.80 -9.12
N ILE A 116 -11.53 -11.07 -8.69
CA ILE A 116 -10.34 -10.78 -9.51
C ILE A 116 -9.33 -11.93 -9.40
N SER A 117 -8.56 -12.21 -10.46
CA SER A 117 -7.49 -13.21 -10.40
C SER A 117 -6.23 -12.65 -9.73
N ARG A 118 -5.38 -13.54 -9.21
CA ARG A 118 -4.08 -13.18 -8.58
C ARG A 118 -3.19 -12.39 -9.54
N GLU A 119 -3.16 -12.80 -10.82
CA GLU A 119 -2.38 -12.16 -11.87
C GLU A 119 -2.90 -10.74 -12.14
N ALA A 120 -4.22 -10.57 -12.15
CA ALA A 120 -4.84 -9.27 -12.39
C ALA A 120 -4.63 -8.32 -11.21
N VAL A 121 -4.74 -8.79 -9.94
CA VAL A 121 -4.39 -8.00 -8.75
C VAL A 121 -2.95 -7.50 -8.82
N TYR A 122 -2.02 -8.42 -9.06
CA TYR A 122 -0.59 -8.10 -9.12
C TYR A 122 -0.28 -7.09 -10.24
N LYS A 123 -0.84 -7.32 -11.43
CA LYS A 123 -0.65 -6.43 -12.57
C LYS A 123 -1.25 -5.05 -12.31
N LEU A 124 -2.50 -4.97 -11.87
CA LEU A 124 -3.21 -3.71 -11.63
C LEU A 124 -2.49 -2.84 -10.59
N SER A 125 -2.04 -3.45 -9.49
CA SER A 125 -1.28 -2.74 -8.46
C SER A 125 0.08 -2.24 -8.95
N SER A 126 0.82 -3.07 -9.71
CA SER A 126 2.09 -2.67 -10.33
C SER A 126 1.91 -1.53 -11.35
N ASP A 127 0.83 -1.57 -12.14
CA ASP A 127 0.53 -0.53 -13.12
C ASP A 127 0.16 0.78 -12.42
N ALA A 128 -0.69 0.72 -11.38
CA ALA A 128 -1.09 1.88 -10.57
C ALA A 128 0.10 2.55 -9.86
N ALA A 129 1.11 1.78 -9.44
CA ALA A 129 2.32 2.31 -8.85
C ALA A 129 3.08 3.23 -9.82
N SER A 130 3.04 2.93 -11.13
CA SER A 130 3.70 3.72 -12.19
C SER A 130 3.15 5.13 -12.34
N LEU A 131 1.98 5.42 -11.77
CA LEU A 131 1.38 6.76 -11.72
C LEU A 131 2.19 7.75 -10.89
N THR A 132 3.10 7.25 -10.02
CA THR A 132 3.91 8.11 -9.13
C THR A 132 5.35 7.63 -8.98
N HIS A 133 5.63 6.34 -9.12
CA HIS A 133 6.95 5.73 -8.89
C HIS A 133 7.25 4.70 -9.99
N GLY A 134 8.42 4.81 -10.59
CA GLY A 134 8.81 3.95 -11.71
C GLY A 134 9.72 2.79 -11.36
N HIS A 135 10.47 2.88 -10.26
CA HIS A 135 11.45 1.85 -9.92
C HIS A 135 10.79 0.47 -9.74
N PRO A 136 11.38 -0.62 -10.27
CA PRO A 136 10.82 -1.96 -10.13
C PRO A 136 10.51 -2.36 -8.68
N SER A 137 11.41 -2.08 -7.72
CA SER A 137 11.17 -2.38 -6.30
C SER A 137 9.90 -1.73 -5.77
N ALA A 138 9.65 -0.44 -6.07
CA ALA A 138 8.44 0.25 -5.63
C ALA A 138 7.17 -0.37 -6.21
N ARG A 139 7.19 -0.67 -7.51
CA ARG A 139 6.04 -1.24 -8.22
C ARG A 139 5.73 -2.66 -7.76
N LEU A 140 6.78 -3.49 -7.65
CA LEU A 140 6.60 -4.90 -7.28
C LEU A 140 6.33 -5.09 -5.79
N SER A 141 6.80 -4.18 -4.92
CA SER A 141 6.41 -4.18 -3.50
C SER A 141 4.92 -3.89 -3.33
N ALA A 142 4.37 -2.91 -4.05
CA ALA A 142 2.94 -2.63 -4.05
C ALA A 142 2.14 -3.84 -4.55
N ALA A 143 2.57 -4.45 -5.66
CA ALA A 143 1.93 -5.63 -6.23
C ALA A 143 1.99 -6.85 -5.30
N ALA A 144 3.14 -7.10 -4.65
CA ALA A 144 3.31 -8.17 -3.67
C ALA A 144 2.40 -7.97 -2.45
N PHE A 145 2.30 -6.73 -1.95
CA PHE A 145 1.41 -6.43 -0.84
C PHE A 145 -0.06 -6.62 -1.21
N SER A 146 -0.49 -6.15 -2.37
CA SER A 146 -1.85 -6.38 -2.87
C SER A 146 -2.17 -7.86 -3.00
N LEU A 147 -1.23 -8.66 -3.50
CA LEU A 147 -1.38 -10.11 -3.61
C LEU A 147 -1.45 -10.79 -2.23
N LEU A 148 -0.67 -10.33 -1.26
CA LEU A 148 -0.71 -10.80 0.11
C LEU A 148 -2.10 -10.55 0.73
N ILE A 149 -2.63 -9.34 0.60
CA ILE A 149 -4.00 -9.00 1.04
C ILE A 149 -5.04 -9.87 0.34
N HIS A 150 -4.91 -10.08 -0.97
CA HIS A 150 -5.81 -10.95 -1.74
C HIS A 150 -5.83 -12.38 -1.20
N ASN A 151 -4.67 -12.95 -0.91
CA ASN A 151 -4.58 -14.30 -0.34
C ASN A 151 -5.21 -14.38 1.06
N ILE A 152 -5.01 -13.35 1.91
CA ILE A 152 -5.65 -13.26 3.22
C ILE A 152 -7.18 -13.27 3.07
N VAL A 153 -7.73 -12.44 2.20
CA VAL A 153 -9.18 -12.35 1.96
C VAL A 153 -9.74 -13.65 1.37
N ALA A 154 -8.93 -14.38 0.61
CA ALA A 154 -9.27 -15.71 0.11
C ALA A 154 -9.24 -16.81 1.21
N GLY A 155 -8.84 -16.49 2.45
CA GLY A 155 -8.87 -17.38 3.61
C GLY A 155 -7.52 -17.98 4.02
N SER A 156 -6.41 -17.54 3.41
CA SER A 156 -5.08 -17.97 3.84
C SER A 156 -4.64 -17.22 5.11
N ASP A 157 -3.85 -17.87 5.96
CA ASP A 157 -3.19 -17.16 7.06
C ASP A 157 -2.11 -16.20 6.54
N ILE A 158 -1.73 -15.23 7.37
CA ILE A 158 -0.82 -14.14 6.95
C ILE A 158 0.55 -14.66 6.51
N ARG A 159 1.11 -15.65 7.24
CA ARG A 159 2.42 -16.24 6.90
C ARG A 159 2.39 -16.97 5.57
N THR A 160 1.40 -17.81 5.36
CA THR A 160 1.18 -18.52 4.10
C THR A 160 0.99 -17.53 2.96
N SER A 161 0.18 -16.48 3.17
CA SER A 161 -0.05 -15.42 2.19
C SER A 161 1.24 -14.70 1.79
N ALA A 162 2.13 -14.44 2.77
CA ALA A 162 3.42 -13.79 2.52
C ALA A 162 4.40 -14.70 1.74
N ILE A 163 4.45 -15.99 2.09
CA ILE A 163 5.27 -16.99 1.37
C ILE A 163 4.80 -17.13 -0.08
N GLU A 164 3.49 -17.18 -0.31
CA GLU A 164 2.94 -17.27 -1.65
C GLU A 164 3.20 -15.98 -2.48
N ALA A 165 3.09 -14.80 -1.86
CA ALA A 165 3.41 -13.55 -2.51
C ALA A 165 4.90 -13.48 -2.91
N LEU A 166 5.81 -13.88 -2.01
CA LEU A 166 7.24 -13.98 -2.29
C LEU A 166 7.54 -14.98 -3.43
N SER A 167 6.91 -16.16 -3.38
CA SER A 167 7.04 -17.16 -4.46
C SER A 167 6.59 -16.61 -5.81
N TYR A 168 5.50 -15.83 -5.83
CA TYR A 168 5.01 -15.19 -7.04
C TYR A 168 6.00 -14.14 -7.58
N VAL A 169 6.52 -13.27 -6.71
CA VAL A 169 7.54 -12.27 -7.06
C VAL A 169 8.78 -12.92 -7.67
N ASN A 170 9.25 -14.04 -7.10
CA ASN A 170 10.39 -14.76 -7.62
C ASN A 170 10.13 -15.40 -9.00
N GLY A 171 8.85 -15.72 -9.29
CA GLY A 171 8.42 -16.34 -10.56
C GLY A 171 8.25 -15.37 -11.73
N VAL A 172 8.02 -14.07 -11.48
CA VAL A 172 7.78 -13.10 -12.56
C VAL A 172 9.05 -12.70 -13.30
N PRO A 173 8.95 -12.29 -14.59
CA PRO A 173 10.13 -11.91 -15.40
C PRO A 173 10.86 -10.68 -14.86
N THR A 174 10.13 -9.64 -14.46
CA THR A 174 10.71 -8.42 -13.86
C THR A 174 11.23 -8.75 -12.47
N LYS A 175 12.47 -8.39 -12.20
CA LYS A 175 13.12 -8.71 -10.93
C LYS A 175 13.25 -7.47 -10.04
N ALA A 176 13.05 -7.69 -8.75
CA ALA A 176 13.34 -6.76 -7.66
C ALA A 176 14.01 -7.55 -6.54
N PRO A 177 15.31 -7.82 -6.64
CA PRO A 177 16.02 -8.67 -5.68
C PRO A 177 15.94 -8.10 -4.26
N GLU A 178 15.99 -6.78 -4.09
CA GLU A 178 15.87 -6.13 -2.80
C GLU A 178 14.53 -6.47 -2.11
N LEU A 179 13.43 -6.55 -2.87
CA LEU A 179 12.13 -6.94 -2.33
C LEU A 179 12.14 -8.38 -1.84
N ALA A 180 12.68 -9.30 -2.65
CA ALA A 180 12.75 -10.71 -2.26
C ALA A 180 13.59 -10.89 -0.99
N GLU A 181 14.77 -10.26 -0.93
CA GLU A 181 15.67 -10.29 0.23
C GLU A 181 14.99 -9.76 1.48
N ARG A 182 14.28 -8.64 1.41
CA ARG A 182 13.58 -8.04 2.54
C ARG A 182 12.41 -8.89 3.04
N LEU A 183 11.62 -9.46 2.13
CA LEU A 183 10.52 -10.36 2.50
C LEU A 183 11.03 -11.66 3.12
N GLU A 184 12.09 -12.25 2.57
CA GLU A 184 12.75 -13.44 3.15
C GLU A 184 13.28 -13.13 4.54
N ALA A 185 13.95 -12.00 4.74
CA ALA A 185 14.44 -11.57 6.05
C ALA A 185 13.30 -11.40 7.06
N ALA A 186 12.20 -10.73 6.70
CA ALA A 186 11.04 -10.55 7.55
C ALA A 186 10.43 -11.90 7.97
N LEU A 187 10.26 -12.82 7.04
CA LEU A 187 9.75 -14.17 7.29
C LEU A 187 10.66 -14.97 8.24
N GLN A 188 11.97 -14.92 8.06
CA GLN A 188 12.93 -15.65 8.88
C GLN A 188 13.07 -15.05 10.28
N LEU A 189 13.23 -13.73 10.38
CA LEU A 189 13.38 -13.04 11.65
C LEU A 189 12.14 -13.18 12.54
N SER A 190 10.96 -13.22 11.95
CA SER A 190 9.69 -13.41 12.71
C SER A 190 9.52 -14.81 13.33
N LEU A 191 10.44 -15.73 13.08
CA LEU A 191 10.48 -17.05 13.78
C LEU A 191 11.27 -16.99 15.10
N GLN A 192 11.92 -15.89 15.39
CA GLN A 192 12.66 -15.73 16.65
C GLN A 192 11.71 -15.68 17.87
N PRO A 193 12.17 -16.14 19.05
CA PRO A 193 11.31 -16.20 20.23
C PRO A 193 10.82 -14.85 20.77
N ALA A 194 11.51 -13.77 20.45
CA ALA A 194 11.13 -12.41 20.83
C ALA A 194 11.28 -11.46 19.64
N PRO A 195 10.39 -10.46 19.53
CA PRO A 195 10.53 -9.42 18.53
C PRO A 195 11.84 -8.65 18.68
N LEU A 196 12.35 -8.13 17.55
CA LEU A 196 13.48 -7.20 17.54
C LEU A 196 13.11 -5.91 18.28
N ASP A 197 14.08 -5.30 18.91
CA ASP A 197 13.95 -3.94 19.42
C ASP A 197 13.98 -2.91 18.26
N PRO A 198 13.66 -1.64 18.51
CA PRO A 198 13.58 -0.63 17.45
C PRO A 198 14.85 -0.47 16.62
N GLU A 199 16.02 -0.54 17.24
CA GLU A 199 17.31 -0.40 16.56
C GLU A 199 17.65 -1.67 15.75
N GLY A 200 17.40 -2.84 16.31
CA GLY A 200 17.55 -4.12 15.62
C GLY A 200 16.60 -4.25 14.43
N LEU A 201 15.38 -3.72 14.55
CA LEU A 201 14.39 -3.70 13.47
C LEU A 201 14.88 -2.90 12.26
N THR A 202 15.31 -1.65 12.47
CA THR A 202 15.81 -0.78 11.40
C THR A 202 17.12 -1.28 10.81
N THR A 203 18.00 -1.85 11.64
CA THR A 203 19.25 -2.47 11.17
C THR A 203 19.00 -3.67 10.26
N ALA A 204 18.03 -4.51 10.59
CA ALA A 204 17.77 -5.76 9.87
C ALA A 204 16.90 -5.57 8.62
N LEU A 205 15.87 -4.71 8.71
CA LEU A 205 14.84 -4.58 7.67
C LEU A 205 14.84 -3.22 6.97
N GLY A 206 15.59 -2.24 7.48
CA GLY A 206 15.62 -0.88 6.97
C GLY A 206 14.66 0.05 7.71
N GLU A 207 14.69 1.33 7.35
CA GLU A 207 13.93 2.39 8.02
C GLU A 207 12.52 2.59 7.44
N GLY A 208 12.17 1.90 6.37
CA GLY A 208 10.83 1.99 5.77
C GLY A 208 10.63 3.13 4.76
N TRP A 209 11.65 3.93 4.46
CA TRP A 209 11.54 5.02 3.47
C TRP A 209 11.37 4.53 2.04
N VAL A 210 11.82 3.31 1.75
CA VAL A 210 11.65 2.66 0.45
C VAL A 210 10.65 1.51 0.54
N ALA A 211 10.00 1.19 -0.57
CA ALA A 211 8.82 0.33 -0.61
C ALA A 211 9.08 -1.08 -0.06
N GLU A 212 10.21 -1.68 -0.41
CA GLU A 212 10.58 -3.03 0.05
C GLU A 212 10.87 -3.08 1.55
N GLU A 213 11.44 -2.01 2.12
CA GLU A 213 11.68 -1.92 3.57
C GLU A 213 10.37 -1.73 4.34
N ALA A 214 9.53 -0.78 3.88
CA ALA A 214 8.23 -0.52 4.52
C ALA A 214 7.36 -1.79 4.55
N LEU A 215 7.31 -2.53 3.43
CA LEU A 215 6.58 -3.79 3.37
C LEU A 215 7.15 -4.84 4.33
N ALA A 216 8.47 -4.97 4.38
CA ALA A 216 9.14 -5.95 5.24
C ALA A 216 8.93 -5.64 6.73
N VAL A 217 9.06 -4.37 7.14
CA VAL A 217 8.85 -3.93 8.53
C VAL A 217 7.39 -4.16 8.95
N GLY A 218 6.43 -3.71 8.14
CA GLY A 218 5.01 -3.92 8.42
C GLY A 218 4.62 -5.40 8.52
N LEU A 219 5.11 -6.23 7.59
CA LEU A 219 4.87 -7.68 7.60
C LEU A 219 5.55 -8.35 8.80
N TYR A 220 6.81 -8.00 9.09
CA TYR A 220 7.54 -8.52 10.24
C TYR A 220 6.79 -8.23 11.54
N ALA A 221 6.34 -6.98 11.74
CA ALA A 221 5.64 -6.58 12.95
C ALA A 221 4.38 -7.44 13.20
N VAL A 222 3.63 -7.74 12.14
CA VAL A 222 2.45 -8.62 12.22
C VAL A 222 2.84 -10.06 12.55
N LEU A 223 3.86 -10.60 11.90
CA LEU A 223 4.26 -12.00 12.08
C LEU A 223 4.95 -12.26 13.43
N ALA A 224 5.78 -11.31 13.89
CA ALA A 224 6.56 -11.45 15.13
C ALA A 224 5.73 -11.26 16.40
N THR A 225 4.54 -10.63 16.29
CA THR A 225 3.64 -10.39 17.42
C THR A 225 2.41 -11.28 17.40
N SER A 226 2.39 -12.29 16.54
CA SER A 226 1.27 -13.21 16.41
C SER A 226 0.99 -13.96 17.73
N GLY A 227 -0.27 -13.95 18.19
CA GLY A 227 -0.73 -14.60 19.40
C GLY A 227 -1.66 -13.74 20.24
N GLY A 228 -2.25 -14.33 21.29
CA GLY A 228 -3.23 -13.65 22.11
C GLY A 228 -4.57 -13.46 21.43
N THR A 229 -5.35 -12.49 21.89
CA THR A 229 -6.59 -12.08 21.23
C THR A 229 -6.31 -11.24 19.97
N SER A 230 -7.28 -11.14 19.06
CA SER A 230 -7.15 -10.30 17.86
C SER A 230 -6.81 -8.84 18.20
N ALA A 231 -7.44 -8.28 19.23
CA ALA A 231 -7.19 -6.91 19.69
C ALA A 231 -5.78 -6.74 20.30
N GLU A 232 -5.26 -7.74 21.00
CA GLU A 232 -3.89 -7.74 21.53
C GLU A 232 -2.88 -7.84 20.39
N HIS A 233 -3.08 -8.78 19.47
CA HIS A 233 -2.23 -8.91 18.28
C HIS A 233 -2.20 -7.60 17.48
N PHE A 234 -3.37 -7.02 17.20
CA PHE A 234 -3.47 -5.75 16.48
C PHE A 234 -2.67 -4.63 17.17
N ARG A 235 -2.87 -4.47 18.48
CA ARG A 235 -2.15 -3.44 19.26
C ARG A 235 -0.63 -3.67 19.26
N ASN A 236 -0.19 -4.90 19.48
CA ASN A 236 1.22 -5.24 19.56
C ASN A 236 1.91 -5.05 18.21
N ALA A 237 1.27 -5.48 17.11
CA ALA A 237 1.81 -5.32 15.77
C ALA A 237 1.93 -3.85 15.37
N ILE A 238 0.89 -3.05 15.60
CA ILE A 238 0.97 -1.60 15.33
C ILE A 238 2.05 -0.96 16.19
N SER A 239 2.11 -1.28 17.49
CA SER A 239 3.14 -0.72 18.37
C SER A 239 4.55 -1.05 17.89
N LEU A 240 4.80 -2.28 17.41
CA LEU A 240 6.10 -2.66 16.87
C LEU A 240 6.39 -1.96 15.54
N ALA A 241 5.39 -1.87 14.66
CA ALA A 241 5.52 -1.26 13.35
C ALA A 241 5.83 0.23 13.38
N ILE A 242 5.38 0.97 14.41
CA ILE A 242 5.53 2.44 14.48
C ILE A 242 6.61 2.91 15.43
N ASN A 243 7.18 2.03 16.27
CA ASN A 243 8.10 2.43 17.33
C ASN A 243 9.57 2.27 16.91
N HIS A 244 9.93 2.93 15.82
CA HIS A 244 11.29 3.01 15.30
C HIS A 244 11.57 4.41 14.73
N SER A 245 12.83 4.68 14.36
CA SER A 245 13.26 6.02 13.90
C SER A 245 12.94 6.34 12.45
N GLY A 246 12.42 5.38 11.68
CA GLY A 246 12.14 5.53 10.25
C GLY A 246 10.71 6.00 9.94
N ASP A 247 10.19 5.55 8.79
CA ASP A 247 8.87 5.89 8.24
C ASP A 247 7.75 5.14 8.96
N SER A 248 7.38 5.64 10.14
CA SER A 248 6.46 4.96 11.06
C SER A 248 5.00 4.92 10.59
N ASP A 249 4.54 5.91 9.83
CA ASP A 249 3.16 5.93 9.34
C ASP A 249 2.96 4.92 8.20
N SER A 250 3.89 4.82 7.25
CA SER A 250 3.81 3.80 6.20
C SER A 250 3.92 2.37 6.75
N THR A 251 4.85 2.10 7.66
CA THR A 251 4.99 0.76 8.26
C THR A 251 3.79 0.39 9.13
N GLY A 252 3.24 1.37 9.87
CA GLY A 252 2.01 1.23 10.63
C GLY A 252 0.79 0.99 9.75
N SER A 253 0.67 1.73 8.63
CA SER A 253 -0.39 1.54 7.63
C SER A 253 -0.36 0.13 7.04
N ILE A 254 0.82 -0.37 6.67
CA ILE A 254 0.97 -1.73 6.10
C ILE A 254 0.57 -2.80 7.14
N ALA A 255 1.05 -2.68 8.38
CA ALA A 255 0.68 -3.60 9.45
C ALA A 255 -0.84 -3.57 9.74
N GLY A 256 -1.41 -2.36 9.78
CA GLY A 256 -2.85 -2.16 10.00
C GLY A 256 -3.71 -2.76 8.87
N ASN A 257 -3.32 -2.57 7.62
CA ASN A 257 -4.01 -3.16 6.47
C ASN A 257 -3.95 -4.70 6.47
N ASN A 258 -2.79 -5.30 6.82
CA ASN A 258 -2.67 -6.75 6.97
C ASN A 258 -3.68 -7.30 8.00
N LEU A 259 -3.69 -6.71 9.19
CA LEU A 259 -4.55 -7.18 10.28
C LEU A 259 -6.02 -6.84 10.06
N GLY A 260 -6.30 -5.69 9.43
CA GLY A 260 -7.65 -5.32 9.01
C GLY A 260 -8.23 -6.31 8.01
N ALA A 261 -7.44 -6.74 7.03
CA ALA A 261 -7.84 -7.77 6.07
C ALA A 261 -8.03 -9.15 6.74
N TYR A 262 -7.21 -9.46 7.73
CA TYR A 262 -7.22 -10.77 8.40
C TYR A 262 -8.34 -10.91 9.44
N TYR A 263 -8.57 -9.89 10.27
CA TYR A 263 -9.54 -9.95 11.38
C TYR A 263 -10.86 -9.23 11.08
N GLY A 264 -10.88 -8.33 10.11
CA GLY A 264 -11.98 -7.40 9.91
C GLY A 264 -12.13 -6.41 11.07
N GLU A 265 -13.22 -5.65 11.07
CA GLU A 265 -13.53 -4.64 12.08
C GLU A 265 -13.61 -5.23 13.51
N GLY A 266 -14.13 -6.46 13.64
CA GLY A 266 -14.23 -7.16 14.93
C GLY A 266 -12.89 -7.49 15.59
N GLY A 267 -11.77 -7.34 14.87
CA GLY A 267 -10.42 -7.50 15.43
C GLY A 267 -9.87 -6.26 16.10
N LEU A 268 -10.50 -5.10 15.91
CA LEU A 268 -10.06 -3.84 16.49
C LEU A 268 -10.39 -3.75 17.99
N ALA A 269 -9.53 -3.07 18.73
CA ALA A 269 -9.86 -2.73 20.12
C ALA A 269 -11.06 -1.75 20.15
N SER A 270 -11.98 -1.93 21.09
CA SER A 270 -13.22 -1.14 21.16
C SER A 270 -13.01 0.39 21.17
N GLY A 271 -11.95 0.88 21.79
CA GLY A 271 -11.61 2.31 21.79
C GLY A 271 -10.98 2.85 20.50
N TRP A 272 -10.83 2.03 19.45
CA TRP A 272 -10.27 2.44 18.15
C TRP A 272 -11.35 2.63 17.07
N VAL A 273 -12.59 2.23 17.38
CA VAL A 273 -13.74 2.26 16.46
C VAL A 273 -14.72 3.40 16.81
N GLU A 274 -14.51 4.10 17.92
CA GLU A 274 -15.36 5.21 18.42
C GLU A 274 -15.01 6.59 17.82
#